data_c513f649330b5a0c3fc7cb8473931791
#
_entry.id   c513f649330b5a0c3fc7cb8473931791
#
_cell.length_a   1.000
_cell.length_b   1.000
_cell.length_c   1.000
_cell.angle_alpha   90.00
_cell.angle_beta   90.00
_cell.angle_gamma   90.00
#
_symmetry.space_group_name_H-M   'P 1'
#
loop_
_entity.id
_entity.type
_entity.pdbx_description
1 polymer ?
#
loop_
_entity_poly.entity_id
_entity_poly.type
_entity_poly.pdbx_seq_one_letter_code
_entity_poly.pdbx_strand_id
1 'polypeptide(L)'
;MRRALLIGINNYPGDLRLGGCIEDINSLKNAIERHGNGEKNFGVKLMKDVQTSKEIMDGVKELFHDDADVALFYFSGHGYVNTTGAELVTPNDISTYGSYHKGVQMSDIMRVVHTSKVKNKIIILDCCHSGQIGKFDINETSSVLDEGVSILTACREDESACEAGGHGLFTELLCSALQGGAADFNGNITMGSIYAYIDRSFGEWEQRPVFKTNVSAFVSLKKVEPKVPLSVFRELPNLFSTADEVHKLDSSYEFTNCPEEQHKLVEPYAKPENVKKFKLLQQLQLTSTTTISQLK
;
A
#
# COMPACT_ATOMS: atom_id res chain seq x y z
N MET A 1 1.44 15.91 13.07
CA MET A 1 0.23 15.11 13.36
C MET A 1 -0.13 14.32 12.11
N ARG A 2 -0.64 13.07 12.29
CA ARG A 2 -1.04 12.18 11.16
C ARG A 2 -2.47 11.74 11.39
N ARG A 3 -3.33 11.87 10.39
CA ARG A 3 -4.75 11.53 10.49
C ARG A 3 -5.25 10.82 9.24
N ALA A 4 -6.23 9.94 9.43
CA ALA A 4 -6.86 9.20 8.35
C ALA A 4 -8.37 9.21 8.49
N LEU A 5 -9.06 9.33 7.36
CA LEU A 5 -10.49 9.11 7.21
C LEU A 5 -10.68 7.90 6.30
N LEU A 6 -11.32 6.86 6.84
CA LEU A 6 -11.62 5.64 6.11
C LEU A 6 -13.15 5.49 6.01
N ILE A 7 -13.66 5.44 4.80
CA ILE A 7 -15.08 5.30 4.51
C ILE A 7 -15.32 3.98 3.80
N GLY A 8 -16.23 3.16 4.33
CA GLY A 8 -16.68 1.91 3.72
C GLY A 8 -18.20 1.87 3.64
N ILE A 9 -18.74 1.51 2.48
CA ILE A 9 -20.19 1.45 2.25
C ILE A 9 -20.54 0.08 1.67
N ASN A 10 -21.30 -0.72 2.44
CA ASN A 10 -21.86 -2.01 2.01
C ASN A 10 -23.35 -1.89 1.65
N ASN A 11 -24.09 -1.05 2.37
CA ASN A 11 -25.56 -1.03 2.34
C ASN A 11 -26.12 -0.17 1.21
N TYR A 12 -25.81 -0.54 -0.04
CA TYR A 12 -26.48 0.01 -1.23
C TYR A 12 -27.83 -0.63 -1.47
N PRO A 13 -28.77 0.03 -2.19
CA PRO A 13 -30.10 -0.51 -2.47
C PRO A 13 -30.05 -1.69 -3.45
N GLY A 14 -30.94 -2.68 -3.23
CA GLY A 14 -31.15 -3.82 -4.13
C GLY A 14 -29.91 -4.67 -4.32
N ASP A 15 -29.66 -5.05 -5.58
CA ASP A 15 -28.55 -5.93 -5.99
C ASP A 15 -27.19 -5.22 -6.02
N LEU A 16 -27.16 -3.92 -5.72
CA LEU A 16 -25.92 -3.14 -5.64
C LEU A 16 -25.25 -3.26 -4.26
N ARG A 17 -25.76 -4.06 -3.36
CA ARG A 17 -25.19 -4.31 -2.04
C ARG A 17 -23.78 -4.93 -2.16
N LEU A 18 -22.82 -4.39 -1.37
CA LEU A 18 -21.47 -4.91 -1.27
C LEU A 18 -21.26 -5.63 0.06
N GLY A 19 -20.22 -6.49 0.14
CA GLY A 19 -19.95 -7.30 1.33
C GLY A 19 -18.66 -6.92 2.07
N GLY A 20 -17.63 -6.43 1.36
CA GLY A 20 -16.27 -6.30 1.87
C GLY A 20 -15.89 -4.94 2.45
N CYS A 21 -16.54 -3.84 2.03
CA CYS A 21 -16.03 -2.49 2.26
C CYS A 21 -15.89 -2.10 3.75
N ILE A 22 -16.78 -2.60 4.62
CA ILE A 22 -16.68 -2.35 6.06
C ILE A 22 -15.51 -3.09 6.68
N GLU A 23 -15.23 -4.31 6.23
CA GLU A 23 -14.08 -5.08 6.71
C GLU A 23 -12.77 -4.51 6.19
N ASP A 24 -12.75 -4.00 4.96
CA ASP A 24 -11.61 -3.29 4.38
C ASP A 24 -11.16 -2.12 5.24
N ILE A 25 -12.10 -1.24 5.65
CA ILE A 25 -11.75 -0.10 6.51
C ILE A 25 -11.33 -0.51 7.92
N ASN A 26 -11.87 -1.61 8.47
CA ASN A 26 -11.43 -2.13 9.76
C ASN A 26 -10.01 -2.69 9.65
N SER A 27 -9.72 -3.49 8.62
CA SER A 27 -8.40 -4.07 8.35
C SER A 27 -7.36 -2.98 8.09
N LEU A 28 -7.67 -1.99 7.27
CA LEU A 28 -6.78 -0.87 7.01
C LEU A 28 -6.53 -0.02 8.26
N LYS A 29 -7.55 0.24 9.09
CA LYS A 29 -7.36 0.90 10.40
C LYS A 29 -6.33 0.15 11.23
N ASN A 30 -6.51 -1.16 11.41
CA ASN A 30 -5.60 -1.99 12.20
C ASN A 30 -4.17 -1.96 11.63
N ALA A 31 -4.04 -1.89 10.31
CA ALA A 31 -2.74 -1.84 9.63
C ALA A 31 -2.02 -0.50 9.82
N ILE A 32 -2.72 0.66 9.96
CA ILE A 32 -2.09 1.99 9.97
C ILE A 32 -2.09 2.69 11.33
N GLU A 33 -2.95 2.33 12.28
CA GLU A 33 -3.09 3.08 13.54
C GLU A 33 -1.84 3.03 14.41
N ARG A 34 -0.99 1.99 14.26
CA ARG A 34 0.27 1.84 14.99
C ARG A 34 1.43 1.47 14.07
N HIS A 35 2.63 1.87 14.47
CA HIS A 35 3.89 1.36 13.93
C HIS A 35 4.14 -0.09 14.37
N GLY A 36 5.12 -0.77 13.76
CA GLY A 36 5.48 -2.14 14.13
C GLY A 36 5.99 -2.28 15.56
N ASN A 37 6.55 -1.22 16.14
CA ASN A 37 6.97 -1.16 17.54
C ASN A 37 5.82 -0.85 18.52
N GLY A 38 4.57 -0.77 18.05
CA GLY A 38 3.40 -0.47 18.85
C GLY A 38 3.12 1.02 19.11
N GLU A 39 4.02 1.92 18.74
CA GLU A 39 3.79 3.37 18.88
C GLU A 39 2.63 3.84 17.99
N LYS A 40 1.91 4.86 18.48
CA LYS A 40 0.79 5.46 17.73
C LYS A 40 1.29 6.08 16.42
N ASN A 41 0.61 5.78 15.32
CA ASN A 41 0.91 6.29 14.01
C ASN A 41 -0.19 7.24 13.51
N PHE A 42 -1.34 6.74 13.05
CA PHE A 42 -2.45 7.58 12.61
C PHE A 42 -3.55 7.70 13.67
N GLY A 43 -4.14 8.90 13.78
CA GLY A 43 -5.48 9.07 14.34
C GLY A 43 -6.48 8.72 13.24
N VAL A 44 -7.23 7.63 13.41
CA VAL A 44 -8.14 7.11 12.39
C VAL A 44 -9.60 7.40 12.74
N LYS A 45 -10.33 8.04 11.82
CA LYS A 45 -11.78 8.19 11.83
C LYS A 45 -12.38 7.18 10.85
N LEU A 46 -13.31 6.35 11.33
CA LEU A 46 -14.08 5.43 10.49
C LEU A 46 -15.47 6.02 10.25
N MET A 47 -15.93 5.96 9.00
CA MET A 47 -17.32 6.23 8.63
C MET A 47 -17.87 5.02 7.89
N LYS A 48 -18.90 4.39 8.45
CA LYS A 48 -19.49 3.15 7.97
C LYS A 48 -20.88 3.41 7.43
N ASP A 49 -21.16 2.87 6.24
CA ASP A 49 -22.49 2.93 5.60
C ASP A 49 -23.10 4.35 5.60
N VAL A 50 -22.26 5.35 5.30
CA VAL A 50 -22.75 6.73 5.14
C VAL A 50 -23.79 6.79 4.03
N GLN A 51 -24.84 7.57 4.25
CA GLN A 51 -26.00 7.56 3.37
C GLN A 51 -26.00 8.67 2.31
N THR A 52 -25.24 9.73 2.55
CA THR A 52 -25.30 10.94 1.73
C THR A 52 -23.93 11.42 1.27
N SER A 53 -23.88 11.95 0.07
CA SER A 53 -22.69 12.64 -0.48
C SER A 53 -22.22 13.79 0.41
N LYS A 54 -23.13 14.43 1.16
CA LYS A 54 -22.79 15.48 2.12
C LYS A 54 -21.93 14.97 3.26
N GLU A 55 -22.24 13.79 3.82
CA GLU A 55 -21.46 13.20 4.92
C GLU A 55 -20.01 12.92 4.48
N ILE A 56 -19.82 12.41 3.26
CA ILE A 56 -18.48 12.19 2.70
C ILE A 56 -17.72 13.52 2.60
N MET A 57 -18.35 14.55 2.01
CA MET A 57 -17.71 15.85 1.83
C MET A 57 -17.39 16.56 3.14
N ASP A 58 -18.27 16.44 4.14
CA ASP A 58 -18.01 17.00 5.47
C ASP A 58 -16.81 16.29 6.13
N GLY A 59 -16.73 14.96 6.03
CA GLY A 59 -15.58 14.19 6.50
C GLY A 59 -14.27 14.56 5.79
N VAL A 60 -14.30 14.72 4.46
CA VAL A 60 -13.14 15.14 3.66
C VAL A 60 -12.69 16.55 4.05
N LYS A 61 -13.62 17.50 4.22
CA LYS A 61 -13.29 18.85 4.68
C LYS A 61 -12.65 18.85 6.06
N GLU A 62 -13.19 18.07 7.01
CA GLU A 62 -12.61 17.91 8.36
C GLU A 62 -11.20 17.31 8.30
N LEU A 63 -10.99 16.27 7.45
CA LEU A 63 -9.68 15.63 7.29
C LEU A 63 -8.60 16.63 6.83
N PHE A 64 -8.94 17.50 5.90
CA PHE A 64 -7.99 18.41 5.25
C PHE A 64 -8.02 19.86 5.78
N HIS A 65 -8.80 20.14 6.85
CA HIS A 65 -8.99 21.51 7.34
C HIS A 65 -7.74 22.13 7.97
N ASP A 66 -7.12 21.41 8.92
CA ASP A 66 -5.99 21.93 9.69
C ASP A 66 -4.64 21.42 9.17
N ASP A 67 -3.56 22.06 9.64
CA ASP A 67 -2.20 21.63 9.37
C ASP A 67 -1.97 20.20 9.89
N ALA A 68 -1.38 19.36 9.05
CA ALA A 68 -0.93 18.03 9.41
C ALA A 68 0.29 17.63 8.58
N ASP A 69 1.08 16.68 9.10
CA ASP A 69 2.19 16.14 8.33
C ASP A 69 1.69 15.17 7.26
N VAL A 70 0.65 14.38 7.59
CA VAL A 70 0.01 13.43 6.68
C VAL A 70 -1.49 13.41 6.92
N ALA A 71 -2.28 13.52 5.87
CA ALA A 71 -3.72 13.21 5.85
C ALA A 71 -3.99 12.14 4.80
N LEU A 72 -4.63 11.05 5.20
CA LEU A 72 -4.98 9.92 4.35
C LEU A 72 -6.49 9.78 4.25
N PHE A 73 -7.02 9.88 3.04
CA PHE A 73 -8.40 9.57 2.69
C PHE A 73 -8.44 8.21 1.99
N TYR A 74 -9.26 7.30 2.50
CA TYR A 74 -9.55 6.00 1.89
C TYR A 74 -11.05 5.83 1.72
N PHE A 75 -11.45 5.32 0.57
CA PHE A 75 -12.84 4.99 0.26
C PHE A 75 -12.94 3.58 -0.34
N SER A 76 -13.85 2.76 0.20
CA SER A 76 -14.26 1.47 -0.36
C SER A 76 -15.78 1.47 -0.55
N GLY A 77 -16.23 1.25 -1.80
CA GLY A 77 -17.63 1.34 -2.19
C GLY A 77 -17.81 1.44 -3.69
N HIS A 78 -19.00 1.85 -4.14
CA HIS A 78 -19.23 2.11 -5.57
C HIS A 78 -18.65 3.45 -6.01
N GLY A 79 -18.01 3.42 -7.17
CA GLY A 79 -17.64 4.58 -7.96
C GLY A 79 -18.43 4.64 -9.26
N TYR A 80 -18.59 5.84 -9.79
CA TYR A 80 -19.25 6.08 -11.08
C TYR A 80 -18.43 7.08 -11.91
N VAL A 81 -18.36 6.87 -13.21
CA VAL A 81 -17.73 7.80 -14.13
C VAL A 81 -18.74 8.24 -15.18
N ASN A 82 -18.82 9.53 -15.36
CA ASN A 82 -19.66 10.15 -16.37
C ASN A 82 -18.84 11.19 -17.17
N THR A 83 -19.52 11.94 -18.04
CA THR A 83 -18.89 12.98 -18.85
C THR A 83 -18.31 14.15 -18.06
N THR A 84 -18.63 14.25 -16.77
CA THR A 84 -18.12 15.31 -15.86
C THR A 84 -17.01 14.81 -14.93
N GLY A 85 -16.62 13.54 -15.03
CA GLY A 85 -15.54 12.93 -14.27
C GLY A 85 -15.99 11.80 -13.35
N ALA A 86 -15.10 11.42 -12.43
CA ALA A 86 -15.34 10.35 -11.48
C ALA A 86 -16.06 10.81 -10.22
N GLU A 87 -16.94 9.98 -9.68
CA GLU A 87 -17.76 10.25 -8.52
C GLU A 87 -17.73 9.07 -7.52
N LEU A 88 -17.73 9.38 -6.23
CA LEU A 88 -17.99 8.40 -5.17
C LEU A 88 -19.50 8.36 -4.91
N VAL A 89 -20.05 7.15 -4.88
CA VAL A 89 -21.49 6.93 -4.82
C VAL A 89 -21.91 6.58 -3.40
N THR A 90 -23.00 7.17 -2.93
CA THR A 90 -23.67 6.79 -1.67
C THR A 90 -25.02 6.13 -1.93
N PRO A 91 -25.62 5.41 -0.96
CA PRO A 91 -26.92 4.79 -1.13
C PRO A 91 -28.02 5.76 -1.61
N ASN A 92 -28.03 7.00 -1.13
CA ASN A 92 -29.05 7.99 -1.51
C ASN A 92 -28.83 8.59 -2.91
N ASP A 93 -27.67 8.36 -3.53
CA ASP A 93 -27.40 8.76 -4.92
C ASP A 93 -28.02 7.75 -5.92
N ILE A 94 -28.59 6.64 -5.43
CA ILE A 94 -29.20 5.57 -6.23
C ILE A 94 -30.70 5.53 -5.92
N SER A 95 -31.54 5.67 -6.96
CA SER A 95 -32.98 5.51 -6.81
C SER A 95 -33.39 4.07 -6.52
N THR A 96 -34.57 3.86 -5.96
CA THR A 96 -35.17 2.52 -5.75
C THR A 96 -35.30 1.69 -7.02
N TYR A 97 -35.24 2.31 -8.20
CA TYR A 97 -35.26 1.64 -9.51
C TYR A 97 -33.87 1.48 -10.12
N GLY A 98 -32.79 1.71 -9.34
CA GLY A 98 -31.42 1.57 -9.81
C GLY A 98 -30.91 2.74 -10.68
N SER A 99 -31.69 3.81 -10.86
CA SER A 99 -31.22 5.00 -11.56
C SER A 99 -30.24 5.78 -10.70
N TYR A 100 -29.10 6.15 -11.27
CA TYR A 100 -28.07 6.91 -10.59
C TYR A 100 -28.38 8.42 -10.64
N HIS A 101 -28.16 9.08 -9.50
CA HIS A 101 -28.10 10.52 -9.36
C HIS A 101 -26.67 11.00 -9.14
N LYS A 102 -26.45 12.26 -8.96
CA LYS A 102 -25.12 12.84 -8.77
C LYS A 102 -24.53 12.48 -7.40
N GLY A 103 -23.36 11.79 -7.40
CA GLY A 103 -22.57 11.51 -6.19
C GLY A 103 -21.56 12.60 -5.85
N VAL A 104 -20.52 12.23 -5.08
CA VAL A 104 -19.42 13.14 -4.73
C VAL A 104 -18.42 13.18 -5.88
N GLN A 105 -18.31 14.33 -6.54
CA GLN A 105 -17.35 14.54 -7.60
C GLN A 105 -15.91 14.49 -7.06
N MET A 106 -15.03 13.74 -7.72
CA MET A 106 -13.61 13.74 -7.37
C MET A 106 -12.97 15.12 -7.52
N SER A 107 -13.45 15.94 -8.47
CA SER A 107 -13.04 17.35 -8.62
C SER A 107 -13.34 18.20 -7.38
N ASP A 108 -14.44 17.94 -6.66
CA ASP A 108 -14.78 18.65 -5.43
C ASP A 108 -13.87 18.22 -4.27
N ILE A 109 -13.54 16.93 -4.18
CA ILE A 109 -12.54 16.41 -3.23
C ILE A 109 -11.18 17.04 -3.53
N MET A 110 -10.74 17.03 -4.79
CA MET A 110 -9.46 17.61 -5.18
C MET A 110 -9.39 19.12 -4.92
N ARG A 111 -10.49 19.85 -5.02
CA ARG A 111 -10.53 21.27 -4.64
C ARG A 111 -10.28 21.48 -3.16
N VAL A 112 -10.81 20.63 -2.28
CA VAL A 112 -10.52 20.65 -0.84
C VAL A 112 -9.05 20.32 -0.58
N VAL A 113 -8.51 19.29 -1.26
CA VAL A 113 -7.11 18.88 -1.19
C VAL A 113 -6.17 20.02 -1.65
N HIS A 114 -6.50 20.70 -2.75
CA HIS A 114 -5.75 21.82 -3.29
C HIS A 114 -5.60 22.99 -2.31
N THR A 115 -6.68 23.33 -1.60
CA THR A 115 -6.68 24.45 -0.64
C THR A 115 -6.10 24.09 0.73
N SER A 116 -5.82 22.79 0.96
CA SER A 116 -5.33 22.29 2.25
C SER A 116 -3.85 22.59 2.50
N LYS A 117 -3.53 22.95 3.74
CA LYS A 117 -2.16 23.14 4.23
C LYS A 117 -1.47 21.85 4.69
N VAL A 118 -2.12 20.71 4.59
CA VAL A 118 -1.51 19.40 4.89
C VAL A 118 -0.31 19.17 3.98
N LYS A 119 0.83 18.73 4.55
CA LYS A 119 2.07 18.54 3.78
C LYS A 119 1.99 17.35 2.82
N ASN A 120 1.48 16.21 3.28
CA ASN A 120 1.36 14.99 2.48
C ASN A 120 -0.10 14.55 2.47
N LYS A 121 -0.73 14.63 1.30
CA LYS A 121 -2.13 14.35 1.06
C LYS A 121 -2.25 13.05 0.28
N ILE A 122 -2.83 12.04 0.88
CA ILE A 122 -2.90 10.70 0.32
C ILE A 122 -4.35 10.34 0.09
N ILE A 123 -4.67 9.91 -1.13
CA ILE A 123 -6.00 9.46 -1.53
C ILE A 123 -5.87 8.03 -2.04
N ILE A 124 -6.61 7.11 -1.44
CA ILE A 124 -6.66 5.71 -1.84
C ILE A 124 -8.11 5.36 -2.12
N LEU A 125 -8.39 4.85 -3.32
CA LEU A 125 -9.73 4.54 -3.76
C LEU A 125 -9.83 3.06 -4.13
N ASP A 126 -10.60 2.31 -3.37
CA ASP A 126 -10.99 0.93 -3.65
C ASP A 126 -12.45 0.92 -4.10
N CYS A 127 -12.67 1.31 -5.35
CA CYS A 127 -14.00 1.37 -5.94
C CYS A 127 -14.19 0.18 -6.89
N CYS A 128 -15.11 -0.72 -6.53
CA CYS A 128 -15.51 -1.81 -7.41
C CYS A 128 -16.35 -1.29 -8.57
N HIS A 129 -16.11 -1.81 -9.77
CA HIS A 129 -16.94 -1.54 -10.94
C HIS A 129 -17.91 -2.70 -11.16
N SER A 130 -19.19 -2.51 -10.90
CA SER A 130 -20.20 -3.41 -11.47
C SER A 130 -20.37 -3.07 -12.94
N GLY A 131 -20.31 -4.05 -13.83
CA GLY A 131 -20.25 -4.07 -15.31
C GLY A 131 -20.90 -2.99 -16.19
N GLN A 132 -21.51 -1.95 -15.64
CA GLN A 132 -22.00 -0.76 -16.33
C GLN A 132 -21.59 0.56 -15.65
N ILE A 133 -20.94 0.49 -14.50
CA ILE A 133 -20.50 1.66 -13.73
C ILE A 133 -19.00 1.75 -13.93
N GLY A 134 -18.60 2.62 -14.73
CA GLY A 134 -17.49 2.52 -15.43
C GLY A 134 -16.25 3.27 -15.37
N LYS A 135 -15.71 4.23 -15.69
CA LYS A 135 -14.35 4.67 -15.98
C LYS A 135 -13.91 5.76 -15.01
N PHE A 136 -12.88 5.47 -14.21
CA PHE A 136 -12.18 6.53 -13.48
C PHE A 136 -11.24 7.26 -14.43
N ASP A 137 -11.74 8.24 -15.16
CA ASP A 137 -10.87 9.13 -15.90
C ASP A 137 -10.39 10.28 -14.99
N ILE A 138 -9.21 10.07 -14.39
CA ILE A 138 -8.49 11.18 -13.71
C ILE A 138 -7.88 12.13 -14.77
N ASN A 139 -8.15 11.89 -16.06
CA ASN A 139 -7.47 12.55 -17.18
C ASN A 139 -8.19 13.78 -17.72
N GLU A 140 -9.45 14.03 -17.40
CA GLU A 140 -10.11 15.22 -17.90
C GLU A 140 -9.72 16.46 -17.10
N THR A 141 -9.05 17.31 -17.76
CA THR A 141 -8.44 18.59 -17.39
C THR A 141 -7.09 18.45 -16.70
N SER A 142 -6.00 18.50 -17.49
CA SER A 142 -4.67 19.04 -17.12
C SER A 142 -4.39 19.07 -15.60
N SER A 143 -4.64 18.00 -14.90
CA SER A 143 -4.44 17.99 -13.47
C SER A 143 -2.96 17.78 -13.18
N VAL A 144 -2.23 18.87 -13.20
CA VAL A 144 -1.01 18.96 -12.41
C VAL A 144 -1.43 18.71 -10.99
N LEU A 145 -1.06 17.55 -10.43
CA LEU A 145 -1.26 17.30 -9.01
C LEU A 145 -0.48 18.35 -8.23
N ASP A 146 -1.09 18.90 -7.21
CA ASP A 146 -0.38 19.78 -6.28
C ASP A 146 0.76 19.06 -5.60
N GLU A 147 1.75 19.81 -5.15
CA GLU A 147 2.85 19.27 -4.37
C GLU A 147 2.33 18.58 -3.09
N GLY A 148 2.90 17.44 -2.78
CA GLY A 148 2.55 16.62 -1.62
C GLY A 148 1.35 15.71 -1.84
N VAL A 149 0.77 15.62 -3.05
CA VAL A 149 -0.38 14.76 -3.35
C VAL A 149 0.06 13.41 -3.91
N SER A 150 -0.53 12.33 -3.39
CA SER A 150 -0.41 10.97 -3.92
C SER A 150 -1.79 10.32 -4.02
N ILE A 151 -2.12 9.73 -5.16
CA ILE A 151 -3.39 9.05 -5.43
C ILE A 151 -3.08 7.61 -5.85
N LEU A 152 -3.74 6.65 -5.23
CA LEU A 152 -3.68 5.23 -5.58
C LEU A 152 -5.09 4.70 -5.76
N THR A 153 -5.37 4.05 -6.89
CA THR A 153 -6.68 3.44 -7.18
C THR A 153 -6.54 1.96 -7.49
N ALA A 154 -7.57 1.17 -7.14
CA ALA A 154 -7.57 -0.28 -7.33
C ALA A 154 -7.59 -0.70 -8.79
N CYS A 155 -8.17 0.08 -9.69
CA CYS A 155 -8.46 -0.34 -11.07
C CYS A 155 -8.00 0.66 -12.12
N ARG A 156 -7.71 0.12 -13.34
CA ARG A 156 -7.71 0.86 -14.61
C ARG A 156 -9.14 0.93 -15.18
N GLU A 157 -9.32 1.77 -16.19
CA GLU A 157 -10.61 2.16 -16.77
C GLU A 157 -11.51 1.01 -17.26
N ASP A 158 -10.98 -0.15 -17.64
CA ASP A 158 -11.68 -1.19 -18.36
C ASP A 158 -11.90 -2.50 -17.55
N GLU A 159 -11.61 -2.52 -16.23
CA GLU A 159 -11.56 -3.76 -15.45
C GLU A 159 -12.51 -3.73 -14.25
N SER A 160 -13.22 -4.86 -14.03
CA SER A 160 -14.05 -5.07 -12.83
C SER A 160 -13.19 -5.53 -11.66
N ALA A 161 -13.41 -4.99 -10.46
CA ALA A 161 -12.70 -5.43 -9.26
C ALA A 161 -13.08 -6.88 -8.92
N CYS A 162 -12.07 -7.72 -8.67
CA CYS A 162 -12.28 -9.08 -8.20
C CYS A 162 -12.50 -9.08 -6.68
N GLU A 163 -13.66 -9.56 -6.23
CA GLU A 163 -13.89 -9.95 -4.84
C GLU A 163 -13.45 -11.41 -4.67
N ALA A 164 -12.44 -11.65 -3.84
CA ALA A 164 -12.05 -12.97 -3.40
C ALA A 164 -12.32 -13.10 -1.90
N GLY A 165 -13.22 -14.00 -1.51
CA GLY A 165 -13.44 -14.34 -0.10
C GLY A 165 -14.10 -13.25 0.76
N GLY A 166 -14.80 -12.26 0.18
CA GLY A 166 -15.50 -11.21 0.94
C GLY A 166 -14.65 -9.98 1.31
N HIS A 167 -13.45 -9.87 0.75
CA HIS A 167 -12.56 -8.71 0.83
C HIS A 167 -12.18 -8.24 -0.57
N GLY A 168 -11.98 -6.95 -0.75
CA GLY A 168 -11.35 -6.43 -1.96
C GLY A 168 -9.88 -6.88 -2.01
N LEU A 169 -9.48 -7.63 -3.06
CA LEU A 169 -8.10 -8.09 -3.24
C LEU A 169 -7.08 -6.94 -3.12
N PHE A 170 -7.44 -5.76 -3.63
CA PHE A 170 -6.58 -4.57 -3.53
C PHE A 170 -6.32 -4.18 -2.07
N THR A 171 -7.35 -4.12 -1.23
CA THR A 171 -7.19 -3.74 0.18
C THR A 171 -6.47 -4.83 0.98
N GLU A 172 -6.65 -6.11 0.66
CA GLU A 172 -5.84 -7.19 1.24
C GLU A 172 -4.35 -7.00 0.95
N LEU A 173 -3.99 -6.72 -0.32
CA LEU A 173 -2.62 -6.45 -0.73
C LEU A 173 -2.07 -5.15 -0.10
N LEU A 174 -2.89 -4.10 0.01
CA LEU A 174 -2.54 -2.86 0.70
C LEU A 174 -2.21 -3.11 2.18
N CYS A 175 -3.03 -3.89 2.87
CA CYS A 175 -2.80 -4.27 4.27
C CYS A 175 -1.54 -5.12 4.42
N SER A 176 -1.31 -6.09 3.53
CA SER A 176 -0.10 -6.93 3.50
C SER A 176 1.16 -6.09 3.27
N ALA A 177 1.11 -5.12 2.36
CA ALA A 177 2.17 -4.15 2.14
C ALA A 177 2.51 -3.37 3.42
N LEU A 178 1.47 -2.87 4.12
CA LEU A 178 1.57 -2.10 5.37
C LEU A 178 2.01 -2.96 6.58
N GLN A 179 1.81 -4.26 6.54
CA GLN A 179 2.29 -5.20 7.57
C GLN A 179 3.77 -5.58 7.40
N GLY A 180 4.43 -5.05 6.38
CA GLY A 180 5.87 -5.23 6.17
C GLY A 180 6.25 -5.76 4.80
N GLY A 181 5.26 -6.17 3.97
CA GLY A 181 5.50 -6.66 2.60
C GLY A 181 6.22 -5.63 1.71
N ALA A 182 5.91 -4.34 1.91
CA ALA A 182 6.49 -3.22 1.17
C ALA A 182 7.59 -2.46 1.94
N ALA A 183 8.09 -3.00 3.05
CA ALA A 183 9.11 -2.32 3.84
C ALA A 183 10.46 -2.30 3.14
N ASP A 184 11.13 -1.15 3.22
CA ASP A 184 12.54 -1.03 2.85
C ASP A 184 13.46 -1.66 3.92
N PHE A 185 14.75 -1.62 3.70
CA PHE A 185 15.75 -2.17 4.63
C PHE A 185 15.73 -1.51 6.03
N ASN A 186 15.22 -0.29 6.14
CA ASN A 186 15.09 0.44 7.41
C ASN A 186 13.71 0.26 8.04
N GLY A 187 12.86 -0.58 7.45
CA GLY A 187 11.50 -0.81 7.90
C GLY A 187 10.51 0.30 7.52
N ASN A 188 10.86 1.23 6.62
CA ASN A 188 9.95 2.26 6.17
C ASN A 188 9.06 1.75 5.05
N ILE A 189 7.78 2.11 5.11
CA ILE A 189 6.79 1.81 4.08
C ILE A 189 6.25 3.12 3.54
N THR A 190 6.37 3.33 2.23
CA THR A 190 5.95 4.55 1.51
C THR A 190 4.87 4.25 0.49
N MET A 191 4.17 5.27 -0.04
CA MET A 191 3.21 5.07 -1.14
C MET A 191 3.85 4.43 -2.36
N GLY A 192 5.08 4.82 -2.70
CA GLY A 192 5.80 4.23 -3.83
C GLY A 192 6.13 2.74 -3.62
N SER A 193 6.56 2.36 -2.41
CA SER A 193 6.83 0.96 -2.10
C SER A 193 5.56 0.10 -2.01
N ILE A 194 4.44 0.67 -1.52
CA ILE A 194 3.13 0.03 -1.53
C ILE A 194 2.69 -0.25 -2.96
N TYR A 195 2.73 0.77 -3.84
CA TYR A 195 2.38 0.59 -5.25
C TYR A 195 3.22 -0.51 -5.90
N ALA A 196 4.54 -0.48 -5.73
CA ALA A 196 5.43 -1.49 -6.29
C ALA A 196 5.15 -2.90 -5.77
N TYR A 197 4.76 -3.04 -4.50
CA TYR A 197 4.36 -4.32 -3.91
C TYR A 197 3.06 -4.83 -4.52
N ILE A 198 2.03 -3.99 -4.60
CA ILE A 198 0.73 -4.35 -5.15
C ILE A 198 0.86 -4.69 -6.65
N ASP A 199 1.56 -3.85 -7.45
CA ASP A 199 1.74 -4.07 -8.89
C ASP A 199 2.43 -5.41 -9.20
N ARG A 200 3.42 -5.82 -8.37
CA ARG A 200 4.09 -7.12 -8.52
C ARG A 200 3.24 -8.32 -8.11
N SER A 201 2.22 -8.11 -7.28
CA SER A 201 1.33 -9.17 -6.80
C SER A 201 0.27 -9.53 -7.83
N PHE A 202 0.02 -8.68 -8.83
CA PHE A 202 -0.87 -8.96 -9.95
C PHE A 202 -0.13 -9.62 -11.12
N GLY A 203 -0.75 -10.61 -11.76
CA GLY A 203 -0.27 -11.26 -12.98
C GLY A 203 -0.35 -10.34 -14.21
N GLU A 204 0.16 -10.81 -15.35
CA GLU A 204 0.22 -10.00 -16.60
C GLU A 204 -1.17 -9.58 -17.12
N TRP A 205 -2.22 -10.34 -16.78
CA TRP A 205 -3.60 -10.19 -17.28
C TRP A 205 -4.58 -9.75 -16.20
N GLU A 206 -4.08 -9.43 -15.00
CA GLU A 206 -4.91 -9.00 -13.87
C GLU A 206 -4.99 -7.48 -13.79
N GLN A 207 -6.03 -7.05 -13.10
CA GLN A 207 -6.32 -5.66 -12.82
C GLN A 207 -5.13 -4.96 -12.12
N ARG A 208 -4.59 -3.89 -12.73
CA ARG A 208 -3.45 -3.16 -12.18
C ARG A 208 -3.86 -1.86 -11.51
N PRO A 209 -3.28 -1.54 -10.35
CA PRO A 209 -3.51 -0.26 -9.71
C PRO A 209 -2.97 0.90 -10.53
N VAL A 210 -3.60 2.06 -10.40
CA VAL A 210 -3.08 3.32 -10.93
C VAL A 210 -2.49 4.15 -9.81
N PHE A 211 -1.26 4.60 -9.98
CA PHE A 211 -0.56 5.45 -9.04
C PHE A 211 -0.15 6.77 -9.70
N LYS A 212 -0.62 7.88 -9.12
CA LYS A 212 -0.23 9.24 -9.54
C LYS A 212 0.31 9.98 -8.32
N THR A 213 1.43 10.69 -8.47
CA THR A 213 2.04 11.40 -7.34
C THR A 213 2.82 12.62 -7.81
N ASN A 214 2.80 13.69 -7.00
CA ASN A 214 3.65 14.86 -7.14
C ASN A 214 4.26 15.18 -5.76
N VAL A 215 5.35 14.50 -5.43
CA VAL A 215 6.05 14.66 -4.16
C VAL A 215 7.55 14.82 -4.42
N SER A 216 8.18 15.71 -3.67
CA SER A 216 9.65 15.86 -3.70
C SER A 216 10.37 14.70 -3.01
N ALA A 217 9.72 14.07 -2.01
CA ALA A 217 10.18 12.87 -1.32
C ALA A 217 8.99 12.10 -0.75
N PHE A 218 9.03 10.78 -0.79
CA PHE A 218 8.00 9.97 -0.16
C PHE A 218 8.12 9.98 1.36
N VAL A 219 7.03 10.34 2.03
CA VAL A 219 6.91 10.18 3.48
C VAL A 219 6.73 8.70 3.84
N SER A 220 7.38 8.24 4.91
CA SER A 220 7.11 6.91 5.46
C SER A 220 5.72 6.89 6.09
N LEU A 221 4.80 6.09 5.56
CA LEU A 221 3.44 5.91 6.09
C LEU A 221 3.43 5.09 7.36
N LYS A 222 4.29 4.10 7.43
CA LYS A 222 4.44 3.20 8.57
C LYS A 222 5.88 2.77 8.68
N LYS A 223 6.33 2.55 9.91
CA LYS A 223 7.59 1.87 10.21
C LYS A 223 7.28 0.52 10.82
N VAL A 224 7.92 -0.50 10.32
CA VAL A 224 7.93 -1.85 10.89
C VAL A 224 9.34 -2.19 11.34
N GLU A 225 9.48 -3.24 12.13
CA GLU A 225 10.80 -3.72 12.50
C GLU A 225 11.54 -4.22 11.23
N PRO A 226 12.78 -3.75 11.00
CA PRO A 226 13.56 -4.21 9.84
C PRO A 226 13.78 -5.73 9.91
N LYS A 227 13.55 -6.42 8.81
CA LYS A 227 13.81 -7.86 8.71
C LYS A 227 15.27 -8.21 8.93
N VAL A 228 16.17 -7.27 8.57
CA VAL A 228 17.62 -7.37 8.82
C VAL A 228 18.04 -6.21 9.68
N PRO A 229 18.68 -6.47 10.84
CA PRO A 229 19.23 -5.41 11.67
C PRO A 229 20.22 -4.53 10.88
N LEU A 230 20.20 -3.21 11.10
CA LEU A 230 21.11 -2.28 10.44
C LEU A 230 22.59 -2.60 10.72
N SER A 231 22.89 -3.23 11.85
CA SER A 231 24.24 -3.73 12.17
C SER A 231 24.78 -4.70 11.14
N VAL A 232 23.90 -5.55 10.56
CA VAL A 232 24.28 -6.52 9.51
C VAL A 232 24.74 -5.78 8.24
N PHE A 233 24.03 -4.74 7.82
CA PHE A 233 24.43 -3.92 6.67
C PHE A 233 25.75 -3.17 6.92
N ARG A 234 26.00 -2.71 8.14
CA ARG A 234 27.25 -2.01 8.52
C ARG A 234 28.48 -2.93 8.48
N GLU A 235 28.27 -4.23 8.57
CA GLU A 235 29.36 -5.21 8.47
C GLU A 235 29.76 -5.51 6.99
N LEU A 236 28.89 -5.21 6.00
CA LEU A 236 29.18 -5.47 4.59
C LEU A 236 30.53 -4.89 4.12
N PRO A 237 30.83 -3.59 4.34
CA PRO A 237 32.09 -3.02 3.90
C PRO A 237 33.33 -3.62 4.61
N ASN A 238 33.12 -4.22 5.78
CA ASN A 238 34.21 -4.88 6.52
C ASN A 238 34.54 -6.29 5.97
N LEU A 239 33.58 -6.89 5.26
CA LEU A 239 33.68 -8.27 4.76
C LEU A 239 33.88 -8.35 3.25
N PHE A 240 33.45 -7.32 2.51
CA PHE A 240 33.52 -7.25 1.05
C PHE A 240 34.17 -5.95 0.62
N SER A 241 35.16 -6.05 -0.28
CA SER A 241 35.91 -4.87 -0.73
C SER A 241 35.12 -4.04 -1.76
N THR A 242 34.29 -4.70 -2.56
CA THR A 242 33.44 -4.07 -3.59
C THR A 242 32.06 -4.75 -3.63
N ALA A 243 31.07 -4.07 -4.20
CA ALA A 243 29.70 -4.59 -4.31
C ALA A 243 29.57 -5.77 -5.32
N ASP A 244 30.47 -5.90 -6.22
CA ASP A 244 30.55 -6.89 -7.29
C ASP A 244 31.63 -7.96 -7.05
N GLU A 245 32.18 -8.02 -5.83
CA GLU A 245 33.17 -9.03 -5.46
C GLU A 245 32.55 -10.44 -5.53
N VAL A 246 33.19 -11.31 -6.34
CA VAL A 246 32.72 -12.68 -6.57
C VAL A 246 33.49 -13.66 -5.68
N HIS A 247 32.79 -14.36 -4.82
CA HIS A 247 33.33 -15.44 -4.00
C HIS A 247 32.84 -16.80 -4.51
N LYS A 248 33.76 -17.69 -4.81
CA LYS A 248 33.44 -19.11 -5.05
C LYS A 248 33.16 -19.74 -3.69
N LEU A 249 31.97 -20.27 -3.50
CA LEU A 249 31.64 -21.02 -2.30
C LEU A 249 32.36 -22.36 -2.31
N ASP A 250 33.10 -22.64 -1.26
CA ASP A 250 33.78 -23.91 -0.98
C ASP A 250 33.51 -24.33 0.48
N SER A 251 34.06 -25.44 0.90
CA SER A 251 33.89 -26.00 2.25
C SER A 251 34.32 -25.04 3.37
N SER A 252 35.09 -23.99 3.07
CA SER A 252 35.46 -22.98 4.10
C SER A 252 34.32 -22.06 4.54
N TYR A 253 33.21 -22.04 3.77
CA TYR A 253 32.02 -21.24 4.05
C TYR A 253 30.91 -22.02 4.77
N GLU A 254 30.88 -23.36 4.71
CA GLU A 254 29.70 -24.19 4.95
C GLU A 254 29.58 -24.81 6.34
N PHE A 255 30.37 -24.38 7.30
CA PHE A 255 30.40 -24.97 8.65
C PHE A 255 29.02 -25.19 9.31
N THR A 256 28.01 -24.40 8.97
CA THR A 256 26.69 -24.45 9.65
C THR A 256 25.54 -24.95 8.78
N ASN A 257 25.73 -25.19 7.49
CA ASN A 257 24.68 -25.59 6.56
C ASN A 257 24.69 -27.07 6.17
N CYS A 258 25.63 -27.84 6.69
CA CYS A 258 25.62 -29.28 6.51
C CYS A 258 24.90 -29.94 7.70
N PRO A 259 24.37 -31.18 7.53
CA PRO A 259 23.83 -31.96 8.63
C PRO A 259 24.82 -32.09 9.78
N GLU A 260 24.35 -32.10 11.01
CA GLU A 260 25.16 -32.10 12.23
C GLU A 260 26.21 -33.25 12.26
N GLU A 261 25.87 -34.36 11.63
CA GLU A 261 26.77 -35.52 11.45
C GLU A 261 27.98 -35.21 10.60
N GLN A 262 27.89 -34.23 9.71
CA GLN A 262 28.97 -33.82 8.80
C GLN A 262 29.79 -32.65 9.34
N HIS A 263 29.36 -31.98 10.43
CA HIS A 263 30.09 -30.84 11.01
C HIS A 263 31.56 -31.17 11.30
N LYS A 264 31.84 -32.34 11.85
CA LYS A 264 33.21 -32.77 12.16
C LYS A 264 34.10 -32.93 10.94
N LEU A 265 33.51 -33.19 9.77
CA LEU A 265 34.26 -33.34 8.50
C LEU A 265 34.59 -31.99 7.88
N VAL A 266 33.72 -30.97 8.10
CA VAL A 266 33.83 -29.64 7.47
C VAL A 266 34.55 -28.65 8.37
N GLU A 267 34.44 -28.81 9.72
CA GLU A 267 35.07 -27.95 10.71
C GLU A 267 36.55 -27.66 10.50
N PRO A 268 37.39 -28.65 10.13
CA PRO A 268 38.80 -28.40 9.86
C PRO A 268 39.11 -27.47 8.68
N TYR A 269 38.15 -27.32 7.77
CA TYR A 269 38.26 -26.46 6.57
C TYR A 269 37.62 -25.11 6.75
N ALA A 270 36.81 -24.92 7.78
CA ALA A 270 36.08 -23.69 8.03
C ALA A 270 37.02 -22.53 8.36
N LYS A 271 36.93 -21.44 7.60
CA LYS A 271 37.63 -20.19 7.89
C LYS A 271 36.68 -19.23 8.57
N PRO A 272 36.95 -18.76 9.81
CA PRO A 272 36.01 -17.90 10.56
C PRO A 272 35.51 -16.70 9.78
N GLU A 273 36.34 -16.08 8.96
CA GLU A 273 36.00 -14.94 8.10
C GLU A 273 35.00 -15.35 7.01
N ASN A 274 35.21 -16.46 6.32
CA ASN A 274 34.32 -16.96 5.29
C ASN A 274 32.98 -17.41 5.88
N VAL A 275 32.99 -18.08 7.03
CA VAL A 275 31.76 -18.45 7.76
C VAL A 275 30.98 -17.19 8.14
N LYS A 276 31.67 -16.13 8.59
CA LYS A 276 31.01 -14.84 8.91
C LYS A 276 30.38 -14.20 7.65
N LYS A 277 31.10 -14.19 6.51
CA LYS A 277 30.59 -13.72 5.21
C LYS A 277 29.33 -14.49 4.81
N PHE A 278 29.36 -15.80 4.91
CA PHE A 278 28.25 -16.67 4.51
C PHE A 278 27.01 -16.47 5.39
N LYS A 279 27.18 -16.43 6.72
CA LYS A 279 26.09 -16.13 7.65
C LYS A 279 25.44 -14.77 7.38
N LEU A 280 26.24 -13.77 7.07
CA LEU A 280 25.73 -12.43 6.73
C LEU A 280 24.96 -12.44 5.42
N LEU A 281 25.45 -13.12 4.39
CA LEU A 281 24.73 -13.29 3.13
C LEU A 281 23.42 -14.06 3.31
N GLN A 282 23.38 -15.10 4.15
CA GLN A 282 22.16 -15.82 4.48
C GLN A 282 21.14 -14.92 5.15
N GLN A 283 21.54 -14.08 6.11
CA GLN A 283 20.65 -13.13 6.76
C GLN A 283 20.07 -12.13 5.74
N LEU A 284 20.88 -11.63 4.83
CA LEU A 284 20.44 -10.73 3.77
C LEU A 284 19.51 -11.43 2.76
N GLN A 285 19.75 -12.70 2.46
CA GLN A 285 18.94 -13.48 1.53
C GLN A 285 17.56 -13.83 2.09
N LEU A 286 17.45 -14.11 3.38
CA LEU A 286 16.17 -14.36 4.04
C LEU A 286 15.22 -13.14 3.97
N THR A 287 15.75 -11.98 3.62
CA THR A 287 15.01 -10.71 3.55
C THR A 287 14.78 -10.21 2.14
N SER A 288 15.52 -10.71 1.15
CA SER A 288 15.29 -10.43 -0.27
C SER A 288 14.58 -11.61 -0.91
N THR A 289 13.52 -11.34 -1.67
CA THR A 289 12.94 -12.34 -2.60
C THR A 289 13.89 -12.69 -3.76
N THR A 290 15.12 -12.19 -3.70
CA THR A 290 16.17 -12.43 -4.67
C THR A 290 16.82 -13.77 -4.36
N THR A 291 16.61 -14.76 -5.20
CA THR A 291 17.26 -16.07 -5.15
C THR A 291 18.77 -15.93 -5.45
N ILE A 292 19.62 -16.79 -4.87
CA ILE A 292 21.08 -16.88 -5.14
C ILE A 292 21.41 -16.86 -6.64
N SER A 293 20.49 -17.30 -7.51
CA SER A 293 20.64 -17.26 -8.96
C SER A 293 20.73 -15.85 -9.56
N GLN A 294 20.37 -14.80 -8.82
CA GLN A 294 20.46 -13.39 -9.24
C GLN A 294 21.73 -12.69 -8.70
N LEU A 295 22.50 -13.37 -7.87
CA LEU A 295 23.82 -12.94 -7.41
C LEU A 295 24.97 -13.48 -8.30
N LYS A 296 24.63 -13.94 -9.52
CA LYS A 296 25.62 -14.33 -10.54
C LYS A 296 26.01 -13.15 -11.39
#